data_f5a1a39dcaa7a32e9cba9c33e942ad7e
#
_entry.id   f5a1a39dcaa7a32e9cba9c33e942ad7e
#
_cell.length_a   1.000
_cell.length_b   1.000
_cell.length_c   1.000
_cell.angle_alpha   90.00
_cell.angle_beta   90.00
_cell.angle_gamma   90.00
#
_symmetry.space_group_name_H-M   'P 1'
#
loop_
_entity.id
_entity.type
_entity.pdbx_description
1 polymer ?
#
loop_
_entity_poly.entity_id
_entity_poly.type
_entity_poly.pdbx_seq_one_letter_code
_entity_poly.pdbx_strand_id
1 'polypeptide(L)'
;MFWKLKKEKFLMPAEWERHSATWLAWPNDDDYFGERMKRVENIYLEIIKALHSDELIKLLVPSKEKEEKVKGMLKTAEIDLTQVIFYQADYVDVWMRDYGPIFVKKEDGGAWIKWEYDGYGGKFPELLPDNKVFLNLKNFIKHKMVKTGFVLEGGAIDSNGQGVFLTTKECLIEKRNLGETKEENERMLGKFLGAKKVLWLNKGLVNDHTDGHIDEVARFMAPDKILCSFEENPADENFSRLKENLEILENATDENGNKFGIIKIPLPHMYYEKVDKEFGGKKAPVSYVNFYIGNKTVLVSLFDDPNDGKALEIIKACFPGKEVVGINCRDLIYGGGAIHCITGQEPLI
;
A
#
# COMPACT_ATOMS: atom_id res chain seq x y z
N MET A 1 6.19 -27.99 36.07
CA MET A 1 6.91 -26.73 35.79
C MET A 1 6.34 -26.17 34.48
N PHE A 2 5.26 -25.36 34.53
CA PHE A 2 4.64 -24.78 33.35
C PHE A 2 5.50 -23.59 32.88
N TRP A 3 6.27 -23.77 31.84
CA TRP A 3 6.83 -22.63 31.08
C TRP A 3 5.67 -21.87 30.51
N LYS A 4 5.35 -20.70 31.10
CA LYS A 4 4.53 -19.68 30.42
C LYS A 4 5.36 -19.26 29.20
N LEU A 5 4.99 -19.73 28.02
CA LEU A 5 5.51 -19.22 26.78
C LEU A 5 5.26 -17.69 26.81
N LYS A 6 6.35 -16.92 26.84
CA LYS A 6 6.30 -15.46 26.79
C LYS A 6 5.55 -15.11 25.49
N LYS A 7 4.41 -14.48 25.59
CA LYS A 7 3.61 -14.11 24.42
C LYS A 7 4.44 -13.11 23.64
N GLU A 8 4.93 -13.47 22.45
CA GLU A 8 5.69 -12.55 21.60
C GLU A 8 4.83 -11.28 21.37
N LYS A 9 5.42 -10.13 21.62
CA LYS A 9 4.79 -8.84 21.34
C LYS A 9 5.31 -8.33 20.01
N PHE A 10 4.44 -8.18 19.07
CA PHE A 10 4.73 -7.58 17.77
C PHE A 10 4.33 -6.11 17.75
N LEU A 11 4.98 -5.32 16.90
CA LEU A 11 4.63 -3.95 16.61
C LEU A 11 4.93 -3.66 15.14
N MET A 12 3.92 -3.32 14.35
CA MET A 12 4.11 -2.87 12.98
C MET A 12 4.70 -1.46 12.99
N PRO A 13 5.91 -1.25 12.40
CA PRO A 13 6.48 0.08 12.26
C PRO A 13 5.61 0.98 11.37
N ALA A 14 5.69 2.28 11.58
CA ALA A 14 5.14 3.23 10.63
C ALA A 14 5.94 3.24 9.31
N GLU A 15 5.29 3.59 8.20
CA GLU A 15 5.96 3.59 6.89
C GLU A 15 7.08 4.63 6.78
N TRP A 16 7.05 5.73 7.56
CA TRP A 16 8.16 6.71 7.60
C TRP A 16 9.37 6.28 8.43
N GLU A 17 9.33 5.14 9.12
CA GLU A 17 10.50 4.60 9.80
C GLU A 17 11.51 4.08 8.77
N ARG A 18 12.79 4.03 9.14
CA ARG A 18 13.84 3.71 8.18
C ARG A 18 13.66 2.32 7.56
N HIS A 19 13.71 2.25 6.25
CA HIS A 19 13.67 1.03 5.46
C HIS A 19 15.07 0.47 5.23
N SER A 20 15.18 -0.86 5.22
CA SER A 20 16.30 -1.59 4.64
C SER A 20 16.13 -1.80 3.14
N ALA A 21 14.88 -1.94 2.68
CA ALA A 21 14.55 -2.14 1.27
C ALA A 21 13.09 -1.79 0.96
N THR A 22 12.83 -1.54 -0.33
CA THR A 22 11.50 -1.54 -0.93
C THR A 22 11.33 -2.76 -1.84
N TRP A 23 10.24 -3.51 -1.66
CA TRP A 23 9.84 -4.62 -2.52
C TRP A 23 8.94 -4.12 -3.64
N LEU A 24 9.17 -4.64 -4.84
CA LEU A 24 8.39 -4.41 -6.06
C LEU A 24 8.25 -5.73 -6.82
N ALA A 25 7.18 -5.89 -7.61
CA ALA A 25 7.07 -6.93 -8.63
C ALA A 25 7.04 -6.27 -10.01
N TRP A 26 7.99 -6.63 -10.90
CA TRP A 26 8.08 -6.01 -12.23
C TRP A 26 6.83 -6.34 -13.06
N PRO A 27 6.22 -5.38 -13.78
CA PRO A 27 5.03 -5.62 -14.57
C PRO A 27 5.31 -6.68 -15.64
N ASN A 28 4.44 -7.68 -15.71
CA ASN A 28 4.66 -8.86 -16.53
C ASN A 28 3.44 -9.35 -17.32
N ASP A 29 2.28 -8.79 -17.05
CA ASP A 29 1.04 -9.19 -17.70
C ASP A 29 0.70 -8.25 -18.85
N ASP A 30 1.05 -8.68 -20.09
CA ASP A 30 0.72 -7.94 -21.30
C ASP A 30 -0.80 -7.90 -21.56
N ASP A 31 -1.57 -8.86 -21.07
CA ASP A 31 -3.03 -8.90 -21.25
C ASP A 31 -3.71 -7.84 -20.38
N TYR A 32 -3.14 -7.55 -19.22
CA TYR A 32 -3.67 -6.60 -18.25
C TYR A 32 -3.38 -5.14 -18.63
N PHE A 33 -2.12 -4.84 -18.93
CA PHE A 33 -1.70 -3.48 -19.30
C PHE A 33 -1.76 -3.22 -20.82
N GLY A 34 -1.74 -4.27 -21.64
CA GLY A 34 -1.83 -4.18 -23.10
C GLY A 34 -0.84 -3.16 -23.69
N GLU A 35 -1.36 -2.23 -24.49
CA GLU A 35 -0.55 -1.16 -25.12
C GLU A 35 0.06 -0.19 -24.08
N ARG A 36 -0.37 -0.21 -22.83
CA ARG A 36 0.15 0.62 -21.74
C ARG A 36 1.41 0.03 -21.09
N MET A 37 1.71 -1.25 -21.31
CA MET A 37 2.82 -1.96 -20.65
C MET A 37 4.13 -1.16 -20.62
N LYS A 38 4.54 -0.63 -21.78
CA LYS A 38 5.78 0.16 -21.85
C LYS A 38 5.76 1.42 -20.99
N ARG A 39 4.59 2.07 -20.86
CA ARG A 39 4.45 3.26 -20.02
C ARG A 39 4.42 2.87 -18.54
N VAL A 40 3.83 1.72 -18.21
CA VAL A 40 3.88 1.16 -16.85
C VAL A 40 5.33 0.76 -16.49
N GLU A 41 6.08 0.10 -17.37
CA GLU A 41 7.52 -0.17 -17.17
C GLU A 41 8.29 1.13 -16.89
N ASN A 42 7.98 2.23 -17.56
CA ASN A 42 8.62 3.54 -17.32
C ASN A 42 8.27 4.09 -15.92
N ILE A 43 7.03 3.93 -15.43
CA ILE A 43 6.64 4.30 -14.06
C ILE A 43 7.53 3.57 -13.05
N TYR A 44 7.76 2.26 -13.25
CA TYR A 44 8.67 1.48 -12.40
C TYR A 44 10.11 1.99 -12.43
N LEU A 45 10.60 2.39 -13.61
CA LEU A 45 11.93 2.99 -13.72
C LEU A 45 12.04 4.30 -12.94
N GLU A 46 11.01 5.17 -13.00
CA GLU A 46 10.96 6.41 -12.24
C GLU A 46 10.93 6.16 -10.72
N ILE A 47 10.11 5.20 -10.26
CA ILE A 47 10.04 4.78 -8.86
C ILE A 47 11.40 4.28 -8.38
N ILE A 48 12.02 3.34 -9.10
CA ILE A 48 13.31 2.76 -8.72
C ILE A 48 14.40 3.84 -8.74
N LYS A 49 14.39 4.72 -9.75
CA LYS A 49 15.35 5.84 -9.84
C LYS A 49 15.25 6.80 -8.64
N ALA A 50 14.05 7.05 -8.15
CA ALA A 50 13.84 7.94 -7.01
C ALA A 50 14.24 7.32 -5.67
N LEU A 51 14.21 5.98 -5.54
CA LEU A 51 14.42 5.29 -4.25
C LEU A 51 15.82 4.67 -4.09
N HIS A 52 16.43 4.17 -5.17
CA HIS A 52 17.62 3.30 -5.12
C HIS A 52 18.87 3.93 -4.48
N SER A 53 18.96 5.25 -4.39
CA SER A 53 20.08 5.93 -3.74
C SER A 53 20.09 5.81 -2.21
N ASP A 54 18.94 5.53 -1.62
CA ASP A 54 18.72 5.64 -0.17
C ASP A 54 18.23 4.34 0.49
N GLU A 55 17.74 3.40 -0.30
CA GLU A 55 17.31 2.08 0.16
C GLU A 55 17.44 1.04 -0.96
N LEU A 56 17.65 -0.21 -0.58
CA LEU A 56 17.73 -1.29 -1.55
C LEU A 56 16.37 -1.51 -2.23
N ILE A 57 16.40 -1.88 -3.49
CA ILE A 57 15.23 -2.33 -4.21
C ILE A 57 15.26 -3.85 -4.32
N LYS A 58 14.25 -4.52 -3.83
CA LYS A 58 14.03 -5.96 -3.96
C LYS A 58 12.98 -6.20 -5.01
N LEU A 59 13.40 -6.66 -6.17
CA LEU A 59 12.58 -6.71 -7.37
C LEU A 59 12.27 -8.15 -7.77
N LEU A 60 10.98 -8.50 -7.75
CA LEU A 60 10.51 -9.77 -8.30
C LEU A 60 10.49 -9.68 -9.82
N VAL A 61 10.93 -10.75 -10.45
CA VAL A 61 10.86 -10.97 -11.91
C VAL A 61 10.46 -12.42 -12.18
N PRO A 62 9.68 -12.71 -13.25
CA PRO A 62 9.16 -14.06 -13.49
C PRO A 62 10.20 -15.03 -14.02
N SER A 63 11.27 -14.54 -14.64
CA SER A 63 12.29 -15.40 -15.27
C SER A 63 13.66 -14.73 -15.35
N LYS A 64 14.67 -15.54 -15.62
CA LYS A 64 16.03 -15.06 -15.88
C LYS A 64 16.11 -14.17 -17.13
N GLU A 65 15.34 -14.47 -18.15
CA GLU A 65 15.26 -13.67 -19.37
C GLU A 65 14.69 -12.27 -19.08
N LYS A 66 13.57 -12.19 -18.34
CA LYS A 66 12.98 -10.92 -17.90
C LYS A 66 13.98 -10.15 -17.03
N GLU A 67 14.69 -10.81 -16.12
CA GLU A 67 15.73 -10.18 -15.28
C GLU A 67 16.78 -9.48 -16.13
N GLU A 68 17.32 -10.15 -17.15
CA GLU A 68 18.35 -9.54 -18.01
C GLU A 68 17.80 -8.38 -18.84
N LYS A 69 16.56 -8.49 -19.34
CA LYS A 69 15.87 -7.37 -20.01
C LYS A 69 15.74 -6.17 -19.06
N VAL A 70 15.24 -6.40 -17.85
CA VAL A 70 15.03 -5.34 -16.83
C VAL A 70 16.36 -4.71 -16.43
N LYS A 71 17.43 -5.48 -16.22
CA LYS A 71 18.77 -4.95 -15.96
C LYS A 71 19.25 -4.01 -17.08
N GLY A 72 18.96 -4.35 -18.33
CA GLY A 72 19.27 -3.48 -19.48
C GLY A 72 18.51 -2.15 -19.39
N MET A 73 17.23 -2.19 -19.03
CA MET A 73 16.40 -0.99 -18.87
C MET A 73 16.89 -0.12 -17.71
N LEU A 74 17.19 -0.73 -16.55
CA LEU A 74 17.72 -0.01 -15.38
C LEU A 74 19.06 0.68 -15.69
N LYS A 75 19.97 0.00 -16.41
CA LYS A 75 21.24 0.58 -16.86
C LYS A 75 21.01 1.80 -17.76
N THR A 76 20.07 1.69 -18.71
CA THR A 76 19.74 2.80 -19.63
C THR A 76 19.15 3.99 -18.88
N ALA A 77 18.42 3.74 -17.79
CA ALA A 77 17.88 4.77 -16.88
C ALA A 77 18.92 5.30 -15.87
N GLU A 78 20.20 4.86 -15.96
CA GLU A 78 21.31 5.25 -15.07
C GLU A 78 21.07 4.86 -13.61
N ILE A 79 20.40 3.72 -13.36
CA ILE A 79 20.15 3.19 -12.03
C ILE A 79 21.32 2.27 -11.63
N ASP A 80 21.84 2.46 -10.41
CA ASP A 80 22.91 1.62 -9.87
C ASP A 80 22.39 0.21 -9.55
N LEU A 81 22.80 -0.77 -10.35
CA LEU A 81 22.37 -2.16 -10.16
C LEU A 81 22.88 -2.80 -8.86
N THR A 82 23.88 -2.22 -8.19
CA THR A 82 24.31 -2.72 -6.87
C THR A 82 23.27 -2.48 -5.78
N GLN A 83 22.33 -1.58 -6.03
CA GLN A 83 21.21 -1.27 -5.15
C GLN A 83 19.93 -2.06 -5.48
N VAL A 84 19.96 -2.95 -6.48
CA VAL A 84 18.80 -3.73 -6.92
C VAL A 84 19.09 -5.23 -6.78
N ILE A 85 18.29 -5.90 -5.94
CA ILE A 85 18.37 -7.34 -5.71
C ILE A 85 17.19 -8.00 -6.43
N PHE A 86 17.50 -8.88 -7.39
CA PHE A 86 16.48 -9.59 -8.14
C PHE A 86 16.12 -10.91 -7.48
N TYR A 87 14.83 -11.21 -7.46
CA TYR A 87 14.28 -12.50 -7.06
C TYR A 87 13.41 -13.07 -8.17
N GLN A 88 13.72 -14.27 -8.64
CA GLN A 88 12.86 -14.98 -9.58
C GLN A 88 11.71 -15.61 -8.81
N ALA A 89 10.47 -15.30 -9.19
CA ALA A 89 9.27 -15.81 -8.56
C ALA A 89 8.13 -15.88 -9.57
N ASP A 90 7.29 -16.92 -9.42
CA ASP A 90 6.02 -16.99 -10.11
C ASP A 90 5.01 -16.12 -9.36
N TYR A 91 4.60 -15.01 -9.96
CA TYR A 91 3.53 -14.14 -9.50
C TYR A 91 2.63 -13.81 -10.69
N VAL A 92 1.38 -13.52 -10.39
CA VAL A 92 0.37 -13.16 -11.40
C VAL A 92 0.37 -11.65 -11.58
N ASP A 93 0.33 -10.89 -10.47
CA ASP A 93 0.11 -9.45 -10.54
C ASP A 93 1.11 -8.64 -9.69
N VAL A 94 1.11 -7.34 -9.87
CA VAL A 94 2.11 -6.40 -9.35
C VAL A 94 1.82 -5.86 -7.96
N TRP A 95 0.68 -6.18 -7.36
CA TRP A 95 0.17 -5.57 -6.13
C TRP A 95 0.93 -6.06 -4.89
N MET A 96 2.21 -5.72 -4.84
CA MET A 96 3.15 -6.08 -3.77
C MET A 96 2.66 -5.69 -2.38
N ARG A 97 1.93 -4.59 -2.27
CA ARG A 97 1.34 -4.12 -1.02
C ARG A 97 0.43 -5.16 -0.39
N ASP A 98 -0.34 -5.89 -1.19
CA ASP A 98 -1.47 -6.67 -0.73
C ASP A 98 -1.14 -8.14 -0.46
N TYR A 99 -0.32 -8.76 -1.30
CA TYR A 99 0.12 -10.14 -1.06
C TYR A 99 1.50 -10.23 -0.41
N GLY A 100 2.21 -9.11 -0.28
CA GLY A 100 3.56 -9.03 0.28
C GLY A 100 3.62 -9.27 1.79
N PRO A 101 4.84 -9.38 2.34
CA PRO A 101 5.05 -9.57 3.77
C PRO A 101 4.77 -8.27 4.54
N ILE A 102 4.06 -8.36 5.67
CA ILE A 102 3.97 -7.25 6.63
C ILE A 102 5.01 -7.47 7.71
N PHE A 103 6.01 -6.59 7.76
CA PHE A 103 7.10 -6.69 8.73
C PHE A 103 6.71 -6.08 10.08
N VAL A 104 7.20 -6.71 11.16
CA VAL A 104 6.94 -6.28 12.53
C VAL A 104 8.22 -6.33 13.37
N LYS A 105 8.33 -5.39 14.28
CA LYS A 105 9.33 -5.43 15.37
C LYS A 105 8.88 -6.35 16.47
N LYS A 106 9.83 -6.97 17.16
CA LYS A 106 9.64 -7.74 18.40
C LYS A 106 10.83 -7.49 19.34
N GLU A 107 10.75 -7.99 20.60
CA GLU A 107 11.73 -7.70 21.65
C GLU A 107 13.18 -8.03 21.24
N ASP A 108 13.38 -9.09 20.44
CA ASP A 108 14.67 -9.62 20.00
C ASP A 108 14.86 -9.55 18.46
N GLY A 109 14.50 -8.45 17.81
CA GLY A 109 14.66 -8.23 16.37
C GLY A 109 13.33 -8.10 15.62
N GLY A 110 13.18 -8.82 14.51
CA GLY A 110 12.00 -8.70 13.64
C GLY A 110 11.37 -10.04 13.28
N ALA A 111 10.16 -9.94 12.75
CA ALA A 111 9.46 -11.01 12.07
C ALA A 111 8.72 -10.43 10.87
N TRP A 112 8.23 -11.27 9.99
CA TRP A 112 7.23 -10.87 9.02
C TRP A 112 6.00 -11.76 9.12
N ILE A 113 4.85 -11.14 8.97
CA ILE A 113 3.56 -11.79 9.11
C ILE A 113 3.07 -12.18 7.72
N LYS A 114 2.78 -13.46 7.55
CA LYS A 114 2.12 -13.98 6.35
C LYS A 114 0.63 -14.05 6.63
N TRP A 115 -0.08 -13.07 6.11
CA TRP A 115 -1.52 -13.07 6.01
C TRP A 115 -1.96 -13.87 4.79
N GLU A 116 -3.18 -14.40 4.82
CA GLU A 116 -3.74 -15.00 3.61
C GLU A 116 -4.21 -13.90 2.67
N TYR A 117 -4.00 -14.13 1.38
CA TYR A 117 -4.49 -13.30 0.29
C TYR A 117 -5.47 -14.13 -0.54
N ASP A 118 -6.69 -13.66 -0.69
CA ASP A 118 -7.80 -14.42 -1.29
C ASP A 118 -8.29 -13.83 -2.63
N GLY A 119 -7.53 -12.96 -3.26
CA GLY A 119 -7.90 -12.30 -4.51
C GLY A 119 -9.04 -11.29 -4.29
N TYR A 120 -8.90 -10.46 -3.25
CA TYR A 120 -9.82 -9.39 -2.88
C TYR A 120 -11.24 -9.89 -2.56
N GLY A 121 -11.33 -10.81 -1.58
CA GLY A 121 -12.61 -11.40 -1.19
C GLY A 121 -13.14 -12.40 -2.21
N GLY A 122 -12.25 -13.05 -2.98
CA GLY A 122 -12.60 -14.04 -4.00
C GLY A 122 -13.11 -13.46 -5.31
N LYS A 123 -13.01 -12.13 -5.53
CA LYS A 123 -13.42 -11.49 -6.79
C LYS A 123 -12.53 -11.85 -7.97
N PHE A 124 -11.22 -12.04 -7.70
CA PHE A 124 -10.19 -12.32 -8.71
C PHE A 124 -9.50 -13.66 -8.39
N PRO A 125 -10.16 -14.80 -8.65
CA PRO A 125 -9.60 -16.12 -8.32
C PRO A 125 -8.31 -16.44 -9.07
N GLU A 126 -8.06 -15.80 -10.22
CA GLU A 126 -6.80 -15.88 -10.98
C GLU A 126 -5.59 -15.36 -10.20
N LEU A 127 -5.78 -14.44 -9.23
CA LEU A 127 -4.73 -13.89 -8.40
C LEU A 127 -4.36 -14.76 -7.19
N LEU A 128 -5.09 -15.84 -6.91
CA LEU A 128 -4.81 -16.74 -5.78
C LEU A 128 -3.38 -17.32 -5.75
N PRO A 129 -2.67 -17.54 -6.89
CA PRO A 129 -1.27 -17.96 -6.86
C PRO A 129 -0.36 -17.01 -6.10
N ASP A 130 -0.65 -15.70 -6.09
CA ASP A 130 0.17 -14.67 -5.41
C ASP A 130 0.22 -14.86 -3.90
N ASN A 131 -0.79 -15.50 -3.30
CA ASN A 131 -0.75 -15.91 -1.90
C ASN A 131 0.47 -16.80 -1.54
N LYS A 132 1.10 -17.45 -2.53
CA LYS A 132 2.22 -18.38 -2.32
C LYS A 132 3.60 -17.76 -2.60
N VAL A 133 3.68 -16.61 -3.24
CA VAL A 133 4.95 -15.98 -3.69
C VAL A 133 5.94 -15.91 -2.54
N PHE A 134 5.57 -15.31 -1.43
CA PHE A 134 6.45 -15.15 -0.28
C PHE A 134 6.64 -16.42 0.57
N LEU A 135 5.79 -17.42 0.44
CA LEU A 135 6.04 -18.76 1.00
C LEU A 135 7.23 -19.41 0.30
N ASN A 136 7.36 -19.23 -1.01
CA ASN A 136 8.45 -19.76 -1.82
C ASN A 136 9.76 -18.97 -1.56
N LEU A 137 9.66 -17.67 -1.30
CA LEU A 137 10.78 -16.76 -1.06
C LEU A 137 11.21 -16.68 0.42
N LYS A 138 10.57 -17.39 1.34
CA LYS A 138 10.78 -17.29 2.81
C LYS A 138 12.24 -17.42 3.25
N ASN A 139 13.04 -18.18 2.52
CA ASN A 139 14.46 -18.41 2.86
C ASN A 139 15.37 -17.23 2.45
N PHE A 140 14.86 -16.32 1.62
CA PHE A 140 15.57 -15.10 1.20
C PHE A 140 15.24 -13.90 2.08
N ILE A 141 14.25 -14.02 2.96
CA ILE A 141 13.87 -12.97 3.91
C ILE A 141 14.58 -13.23 5.23
N LYS A 142 15.33 -12.25 5.71
CA LYS A 142 16.17 -12.36 6.91
C LYS A 142 15.38 -12.75 8.17
N HIS A 143 14.16 -12.27 8.30
CA HIS A 143 13.36 -12.42 9.51
C HIS A 143 12.47 -13.66 9.47
N LYS A 144 12.14 -14.18 10.66
CA LYS A 144 11.26 -15.35 10.80
C LYS A 144 9.84 -15.04 10.35
N MET A 145 9.28 -15.95 9.58
CA MET A 145 7.88 -15.92 9.17
C MET A 145 6.94 -16.37 10.29
N VAL A 146 5.83 -15.64 10.45
CA VAL A 146 4.71 -16.00 11.32
C VAL A 146 3.44 -16.05 10.46
N LYS A 147 2.74 -17.18 10.44
CA LYS A 147 1.48 -17.36 9.71
C LYS A 147 0.29 -17.03 10.59
N THR A 148 -0.74 -16.40 10.00
CA THR A 148 -1.98 -16.07 10.70
C THR A 148 -3.13 -17.02 10.37
N GLY A 149 -3.27 -17.41 9.10
CA GLY A 149 -4.45 -18.07 8.57
C GLY A 149 -5.67 -17.15 8.43
N PHE A 150 -5.48 -15.83 8.53
CA PHE A 150 -6.51 -14.79 8.46
C PHE A 150 -6.25 -13.92 7.24
N VAL A 151 -7.29 -13.51 6.52
CA VAL A 151 -7.16 -12.70 5.28
C VAL A 151 -6.88 -11.25 5.64
N LEU A 152 -5.84 -10.67 5.05
CA LEU A 152 -5.52 -9.24 5.16
C LEU A 152 -4.60 -8.81 4.04
N GLU A 153 -4.98 -7.78 3.32
CA GLU A 153 -4.13 -7.04 2.40
C GLU A 153 -3.43 -5.89 3.13
N GLY A 154 -2.18 -5.61 2.76
CA GLY A 154 -1.41 -4.50 3.37
C GLY A 154 -2.03 -3.13 3.10
N GLY A 155 -2.68 -2.93 1.95
CA GLY A 155 -3.39 -1.70 1.60
C GLY A 155 -4.68 -1.46 2.42
N ALA A 156 -5.24 -2.52 3.03
CA ALA A 156 -6.41 -2.42 3.88
C ALA A 156 -6.14 -1.79 5.26
N ILE A 157 -4.87 -1.61 5.64
CA ILE A 157 -4.47 -1.06 6.94
C ILE A 157 -3.38 0.00 6.80
N ASP A 158 -3.34 0.95 7.71
CA ASP A 158 -2.21 1.87 7.90
C ASP A 158 -1.89 2.01 9.39
N SER A 159 -0.62 2.20 9.75
CA SER A 159 -0.14 2.20 11.13
C SER A 159 0.68 3.44 11.46
N ASN A 160 0.42 4.04 12.63
CA ASN A 160 1.25 5.13 13.15
C ASN A 160 2.55 4.67 13.84
N GLY A 161 2.87 3.37 13.83
CA GLY A 161 4.05 2.82 14.50
C GLY A 161 3.98 2.75 16.03
N GLN A 162 2.89 3.26 16.65
CA GLN A 162 2.69 3.27 18.10
C GLN A 162 1.50 2.42 18.57
N GLY A 163 0.87 1.71 17.61
CA GLY A 163 -0.24 0.80 17.86
C GLY A 163 -1.62 1.38 17.55
N VAL A 164 -1.71 2.54 16.90
CA VAL A 164 -2.97 3.00 16.31
C VAL A 164 -2.99 2.63 14.84
N PHE A 165 -4.10 2.06 14.40
CA PHE A 165 -4.33 1.62 13.03
C PHE A 165 -5.52 2.33 12.40
N LEU A 166 -5.45 2.58 11.10
CA LEU A 166 -6.56 2.98 10.24
C LEU A 166 -7.01 1.80 9.40
N THR A 167 -8.30 1.68 9.18
CA THR A 167 -8.91 0.72 8.24
C THR A 167 -10.34 1.14 7.90
N THR A 168 -10.99 0.45 6.96
CA THR A 168 -12.40 0.66 6.62
C THR A 168 -13.26 -0.55 7.02
N LYS A 169 -14.52 -0.28 7.37
CA LYS A 169 -15.53 -1.31 7.63
C LYS A 169 -15.90 -2.02 6.33
N GLU A 170 -16.05 -1.27 5.24
CA GLU A 170 -16.41 -1.81 3.93
C GLU A 170 -15.44 -2.93 3.53
N CYS A 171 -14.12 -2.73 3.69
CA CYS A 171 -13.13 -3.75 3.38
C CYS A 171 -13.13 -4.91 4.41
N LEU A 172 -12.71 -4.66 5.64
CA LEU A 172 -12.36 -5.75 6.55
C LEU A 172 -13.57 -6.49 7.15
N ILE A 173 -14.73 -5.83 7.31
CA ILE A 173 -15.91 -6.44 7.92
C ILE A 173 -16.87 -6.97 6.86
N GLU A 174 -17.11 -6.16 5.81
CA GLU A 174 -18.18 -6.47 4.85
C GLU A 174 -17.72 -7.34 3.69
N LYS A 175 -16.39 -7.37 3.38
CA LYS A 175 -15.88 -8.00 2.16
C LYS A 175 -14.77 -9.03 2.36
N ARG A 176 -14.01 -8.99 3.46
CA ARG A 176 -12.91 -9.94 3.68
C ARG A 176 -13.35 -11.04 4.64
N ASN A 177 -12.98 -11.06 5.81
CA ASN A 177 -13.24 -12.12 6.78
C ASN A 177 -14.74 -12.26 7.10
N LEU A 178 -15.54 -12.68 6.12
CA LEU A 178 -17.00 -12.79 6.26
C LEU A 178 -17.38 -13.72 7.41
N GLY A 179 -18.22 -13.19 8.33
CA GLY A 179 -18.62 -13.89 9.54
C GLY A 179 -17.78 -13.54 10.78
N GLU A 180 -16.64 -12.89 10.62
CA GLU A 180 -15.86 -12.38 11.75
C GLU A 180 -16.37 -11.02 12.22
N THR A 181 -16.32 -10.81 13.53
CA THR A 181 -16.75 -9.53 14.11
C THR A 181 -15.67 -8.46 14.05
N LYS A 182 -16.05 -7.21 14.30
CA LYS A 182 -15.10 -6.10 14.46
C LYS A 182 -14.07 -6.40 15.56
N GLU A 183 -14.51 -6.94 16.69
CA GLU A 183 -13.66 -7.31 17.84
C GLU A 183 -12.67 -8.39 17.48
N GLU A 184 -13.06 -9.34 16.62
CA GLU A 184 -12.16 -10.39 16.13
C GLU A 184 -11.08 -9.83 15.21
N ASN A 185 -11.44 -8.94 14.30
CA ASN A 185 -10.47 -8.21 13.45
C ASN A 185 -9.49 -7.40 14.33
N GLU A 186 -9.97 -6.64 15.31
CA GLU A 186 -9.13 -5.91 16.25
C GLU A 186 -8.21 -6.84 17.07
N ARG A 187 -8.73 -7.98 17.49
CA ARG A 187 -7.95 -9.01 18.21
C ARG A 187 -6.82 -9.57 17.33
N MET A 188 -7.06 -9.81 16.04
CA MET A 188 -6.04 -10.30 15.11
C MET A 188 -4.99 -9.25 14.81
N LEU A 189 -5.38 -8.00 14.55
CA LEU A 189 -4.45 -6.89 14.40
C LEU A 189 -3.63 -6.66 15.67
N GLY A 190 -4.25 -6.75 16.85
CA GLY A 190 -3.55 -6.64 18.14
C GLY A 190 -2.55 -7.77 18.38
N LYS A 191 -2.92 -9.01 18.03
CA LYS A 191 -2.07 -10.20 18.23
C LYS A 191 -0.85 -10.19 17.33
N PHE A 192 -1.00 -9.84 16.06
CA PHE A 192 0.03 -10.02 15.03
C PHE A 192 0.74 -8.73 14.62
N LEU A 193 0.10 -7.57 14.79
CA LEU A 193 0.66 -6.26 14.40
C LEU A 193 0.84 -5.31 15.58
N GLY A 194 0.36 -5.67 16.77
CA GLY A 194 0.49 -4.84 17.96
C GLY A 194 -0.52 -3.70 18.04
N ALA A 195 -1.67 -3.81 17.36
CA ALA A 195 -2.72 -2.82 17.44
C ALA A 195 -3.26 -2.73 18.87
N LYS A 196 -3.31 -1.50 19.40
CA LYS A 196 -3.94 -1.12 20.68
C LYS A 196 -5.27 -0.43 20.44
N LYS A 197 -5.38 0.26 19.32
CA LYS A 197 -6.57 0.97 18.88
C LYS A 197 -6.70 0.92 17.36
N VAL A 198 -7.92 0.71 16.88
CA VAL A 198 -8.23 0.73 15.45
C VAL A 198 -9.28 1.83 15.19
N LEU A 199 -8.95 2.73 14.29
CA LEU A 199 -9.84 3.76 13.80
C LEU A 199 -10.55 3.21 12.54
N TRP A 200 -11.84 2.99 12.68
CA TRP A 200 -12.68 2.41 11.65
C TRP A 200 -13.37 3.50 10.84
N LEU A 201 -12.92 3.73 9.62
CA LEU A 201 -13.65 4.51 8.64
C LEU A 201 -14.80 3.69 8.05
N ASN A 202 -15.75 4.33 7.37
CA ASN A 202 -16.90 3.63 6.84
C ASN A 202 -16.58 2.99 5.48
N LYS A 203 -16.49 3.79 4.42
CA LYS A 203 -16.41 3.33 3.03
C LYS A 203 -15.18 3.90 2.33
N GLY A 204 -14.67 3.15 1.34
CA GLY A 204 -13.66 3.62 0.42
C GLY A 204 -14.20 4.47 -0.73
N LEU A 205 -13.38 4.64 -1.78
CA LEU A 205 -13.77 5.33 -3.00
C LEU A 205 -14.78 4.51 -3.82
N VAL A 206 -15.58 5.18 -4.65
CA VAL A 206 -16.45 4.49 -5.60
C VAL A 206 -15.62 3.76 -6.66
N ASN A 207 -16.12 2.63 -7.12
CA ASN A 207 -15.47 1.75 -8.11
C ASN A 207 -14.09 1.21 -7.69
N ASP A 208 -13.75 1.27 -6.40
CA ASP A 208 -12.52 0.68 -5.90
C ASP A 208 -12.60 -0.86 -5.96
N HIS A 209 -11.65 -1.45 -6.66
CA HIS A 209 -11.55 -2.90 -6.85
C HIS A 209 -11.27 -3.64 -5.55
N THR A 210 -10.62 -2.95 -4.60
CA THR A 210 -10.22 -3.50 -3.31
C THR A 210 -11.31 -3.42 -2.24
N ASP A 211 -12.49 -2.89 -2.58
CA ASP A 211 -13.61 -2.67 -1.65
C ASP A 211 -13.30 -1.68 -0.52
N GLY A 212 -12.55 -0.65 -0.84
CA GLY A 212 -12.32 0.45 0.11
C GLY A 212 -11.08 0.29 0.97
N HIS A 213 -9.95 -0.04 0.36
CA HIS A 213 -8.67 0.02 1.04
C HIS A 213 -8.42 1.39 1.66
N ILE A 214 -7.83 1.39 2.85
CA ILE A 214 -7.57 2.61 3.60
C ILE A 214 -6.51 3.50 2.94
N ASP A 215 -5.58 2.92 2.19
CA ASP A 215 -4.49 3.61 1.52
C ASP A 215 -4.93 4.50 0.33
N GLU A 216 -6.22 4.42 -0.04
CA GLU A 216 -6.89 5.35 -0.96
C GLU A 216 -7.67 6.45 -0.22
N VAL A 217 -7.90 6.31 1.09
CA VAL A 217 -8.82 7.16 1.87
C VAL A 217 -8.08 8.02 2.87
N ALA A 218 -7.23 7.44 3.71
CA ALA A 218 -6.51 8.15 4.77
C ALA A 218 -5.23 7.43 5.17
N ARG A 219 -4.16 8.20 5.43
CA ARG A 219 -2.87 7.67 5.85
C ARG A 219 -2.25 8.51 6.97
N PHE A 220 -1.53 7.85 7.87
CA PHE A 220 -0.68 8.55 8.82
C PHE A 220 0.53 9.19 8.12
N MET A 221 0.88 10.40 8.54
CA MET A 221 2.11 11.10 8.11
C MET A 221 3.08 11.32 9.26
N ALA A 222 2.56 11.25 10.47
CA ALA A 222 3.27 11.35 11.75
C ALA A 222 2.44 10.60 12.80
N PRO A 223 3.00 10.33 14.00
CA PRO A 223 2.27 9.60 15.04
C PRO A 223 0.92 10.20 15.41
N ASP A 224 0.77 11.50 15.25
CA ASP A 224 -0.39 12.31 15.65
C ASP A 224 -1.06 13.04 14.48
N LYS A 225 -0.70 12.76 13.22
CA LYS A 225 -1.23 13.44 12.02
C LYS A 225 -1.71 12.46 10.97
N ILE A 226 -2.87 12.76 10.42
CA ILE A 226 -3.51 11.96 9.36
C ILE A 226 -3.80 12.87 8.16
N LEU A 227 -3.37 12.43 6.98
CA LEU A 227 -3.79 12.99 5.70
C LEU A 227 -5.01 12.20 5.22
N CYS A 228 -6.09 12.86 4.83
CA CYS A 228 -7.27 12.19 4.32
C CYS A 228 -7.76 12.83 3.02
N SER A 229 -8.21 11.98 2.10
CA SER A 229 -8.89 12.37 0.87
C SER A 229 -10.16 13.14 1.19
N PHE A 230 -10.41 14.21 0.45
CA PHE A 230 -11.58 15.04 0.61
C PHE A 230 -12.13 15.51 -0.74
N GLU A 231 -13.45 15.48 -0.86
CA GLU A 231 -14.17 15.98 -2.03
C GLU A 231 -15.05 17.16 -1.61
N GLU A 232 -14.94 18.29 -2.33
CA GLU A 232 -15.70 19.51 -2.02
C GLU A 232 -17.02 19.59 -2.77
N ASN A 233 -17.14 18.91 -3.92
CA ASN A 233 -18.33 18.95 -4.76
C ASN A 233 -19.42 18.01 -4.24
N PRO A 234 -20.57 18.52 -3.72
CA PRO A 234 -21.63 17.66 -3.20
C PRO A 234 -22.31 16.76 -4.25
N ALA A 235 -22.10 17.04 -5.54
CA ALA A 235 -22.62 16.23 -6.64
C ALA A 235 -21.68 15.06 -7.01
N ASP A 236 -20.47 15.01 -6.45
CA ASP A 236 -19.54 13.92 -6.68
C ASP A 236 -19.93 12.66 -5.87
N GLU A 237 -19.78 11.50 -6.49
CA GLU A 237 -20.15 10.20 -5.88
C GLU A 237 -19.35 9.90 -4.61
N ASN A 238 -18.13 10.42 -4.47
CA ASN A 238 -17.27 10.25 -3.30
C ASN A 238 -17.57 11.24 -2.17
N PHE A 239 -18.34 12.32 -2.43
CA PHE A 239 -18.54 13.40 -1.45
C PHE A 239 -19.07 12.89 -0.10
N SER A 240 -20.18 12.15 -0.12
CA SER A 240 -20.81 11.68 1.12
C SER A 240 -19.92 10.69 1.88
N ARG A 241 -19.27 9.77 1.17
CA ARG A 241 -18.36 8.76 1.73
C ARG A 241 -17.18 9.42 2.46
N LEU A 242 -16.51 10.37 1.79
CA LEU A 242 -15.33 11.04 2.33
C LEU A 242 -15.69 12.03 3.45
N LYS A 243 -16.86 12.69 3.37
CA LYS A 243 -17.36 13.56 4.44
C LYS A 243 -17.61 12.76 5.72
N GLU A 244 -18.27 11.61 5.64
CA GLU A 244 -18.50 10.74 6.81
C GLU A 244 -17.17 10.27 7.43
N ASN A 245 -16.19 9.89 6.59
CA ASN A 245 -14.87 9.48 7.06
C ASN A 245 -14.12 10.63 7.74
N LEU A 246 -14.19 11.84 7.17
CA LEU A 246 -13.60 13.03 7.78
C LEU A 246 -14.20 13.30 9.17
N GLU A 247 -15.53 13.25 9.32
CA GLU A 247 -16.22 13.44 10.60
C GLU A 247 -15.78 12.41 11.65
N ILE A 248 -15.54 11.17 11.25
CA ILE A 248 -14.98 10.12 12.13
C ILE A 248 -13.55 10.50 12.56
N LEU A 249 -12.69 10.91 11.62
CA LEU A 249 -11.30 11.27 11.91
C LEU A 249 -11.18 12.50 12.81
N GLU A 250 -11.99 13.54 12.59
CA GLU A 250 -12.01 14.76 13.41
C GLU A 250 -12.45 14.47 14.87
N ASN A 251 -13.20 13.38 15.07
CA ASN A 251 -13.61 12.91 16.40
C ASN A 251 -12.71 11.82 16.98
N ALA A 252 -11.79 11.28 16.20
CA ALA A 252 -10.87 10.23 16.64
C ALA A 252 -9.83 10.74 17.65
N THR A 253 -9.39 9.82 18.51
CA THR A 253 -8.31 10.06 19.49
C THR A 253 -7.36 8.87 19.49
N ASP A 254 -6.12 9.08 19.95
CA ASP A 254 -5.20 7.99 20.29
C ASP A 254 -5.67 7.22 21.55
N GLU A 255 -4.86 6.27 22.03
CA GLU A 255 -5.15 5.51 23.25
C GLU A 255 -5.13 6.35 24.54
N ASN A 256 -4.55 7.54 24.51
CA ASN A 256 -4.45 8.47 25.65
C ASN A 256 -5.52 9.56 25.60
N GLY A 257 -6.39 9.56 24.59
CA GLY A 257 -7.44 10.56 24.40
C GLY A 257 -7.00 11.82 23.65
N ASN A 258 -5.79 11.87 23.10
CA ASN A 258 -5.31 13.00 22.31
C ASN A 258 -5.92 12.97 20.89
N LYS A 259 -6.32 14.13 20.38
CA LYS A 259 -6.84 14.29 19.02
C LYS A 259 -5.71 14.19 17.99
N PHE A 260 -6.04 13.71 16.79
CA PHE A 260 -5.17 13.75 15.62
C PHE A 260 -5.29 15.11 14.90
N GLY A 261 -4.17 15.59 14.36
CA GLY A 261 -4.17 16.66 13.38
C GLY A 261 -4.62 16.13 12.03
N ILE A 262 -5.79 16.56 11.55
CA ILE A 262 -6.33 16.10 10.27
C ILE A 262 -5.99 17.10 9.17
N ILE A 263 -5.36 16.62 8.10
CA ILE A 263 -5.03 17.41 6.90
C ILE A 263 -5.86 16.85 5.74
N LYS A 264 -6.56 17.72 5.03
CA LYS A 264 -7.37 17.36 3.86
C LYS A 264 -6.56 17.53 2.58
N ILE A 265 -6.70 16.56 1.67
CA ILE A 265 -6.13 16.62 0.33
C ILE A 265 -7.25 16.40 -0.69
N PRO A 266 -7.33 17.18 -1.79
CA PRO A 266 -8.36 16.97 -2.80
C PRO A 266 -8.21 15.61 -3.47
N LEU A 267 -9.27 15.10 -4.10
CA LEU A 267 -9.18 13.97 -5.02
C LEU A 267 -8.77 14.43 -6.42
N PRO A 268 -8.07 13.59 -7.19
CA PRO A 268 -8.02 13.75 -8.63
C PRO A 268 -9.35 13.30 -9.26
N HIS A 269 -9.70 13.88 -10.42
CA HIS A 269 -10.95 13.60 -11.15
C HIS A 269 -10.62 12.89 -12.47
N MET A 270 -10.29 11.62 -12.37
CA MET A 270 -9.99 10.78 -13.53
C MET A 270 -11.15 9.85 -13.86
N TYR A 271 -11.41 9.70 -15.14
CA TYR A 271 -12.34 8.72 -15.68
C TYR A 271 -11.62 7.81 -16.66
N TYR A 272 -11.97 6.52 -16.65
CA TYR A 272 -11.47 5.58 -17.64
C TYR A 272 -11.91 5.98 -19.03
N GLU A 273 -11.08 5.72 -20.03
CA GLU A 273 -11.41 5.99 -21.42
C GLU A 273 -12.66 5.21 -21.81
N LYS A 274 -13.56 5.85 -22.61
CA LYS A 274 -14.84 5.22 -23.02
C LYS A 274 -14.66 3.94 -23.83
N VAL A 275 -13.51 3.76 -24.47
CA VAL A 275 -13.16 2.56 -25.25
C VAL A 275 -12.71 1.39 -24.37
N ASP A 276 -12.44 1.62 -23.08
CA ASP A 276 -12.14 0.57 -22.14
C ASP A 276 -13.35 -0.38 -22.01
N LYS A 277 -13.10 -1.70 -22.11
CA LYS A 277 -14.18 -2.70 -22.18
C LYS A 277 -14.85 -2.94 -20.83
N GLU A 278 -14.12 -2.75 -19.75
CA GLU A 278 -14.57 -3.10 -18.40
C GLU A 278 -15.05 -1.87 -17.62
N PHE A 279 -14.29 -0.78 -17.70
CA PHE A 279 -14.50 0.41 -16.86
C PHE A 279 -14.86 1.66 -17.65
N GLY A 280 -14.99 1.55 -18.97
CA GLY A 280 -15.13 2.70 -19.89
C GLY A 280 -16.15 3.74 -19.45
N GLY A 281 -15.66 4.96 -19.24
CA GLY A 281 -16.46 6.10 -18.80
C GLY A 281 -16.80 6.13 -17.30
N LYS A 282 -16.43 5.10 -16.49
CA LYS A 282 -16.59 5.14 -15.04
C LYS A 282 -15.48 6.00 -14.41
N LYS A 283 -15.79 6.59 -13.26
CA LYS A 283 -14.80 7.29 -12.43
C LYS A 283 -13.77 6.30 -11.91
N ALA A 284 -12.50 6.59 -12.12
CA ALA A 284 -11.41 5.77 -11.59
C ALA A 284 -11.24 6.02 -10.07
N PRO A 285 -10.93 5.00 -9.27
CA PRO A 285 -10.66 5.14 -7.84
C PRO A 285 -9.23 5.65 -7.62
N VAL A 286 -9.00 6.92 -7.90
CA VAL A 286 -7.69 7.55 -7.80
C VAL A 286 -7.59 8.45 -6.58
N SER A 287 -6.42 8.43 -5.92
CA SER A 287 -6.18 9.23 -4.72
C SER A 287 -4.73 9.64 -4.60
N TYR A 288 -4.48 10.88 -4.20
CA TYR A 288 -3.14 11.35 -3.82
C TYR A 288 -2.68 10.78 -2.46
N VAL A 289 -3.59 10.17 -1.69
CA VAL A 289 -3.26 9.48 -0.43
C VAL A 289 -2.52 8.17 -0.69
N ASN A 290 -2.59 7.63 -1.91
CA ASN A 290 -1.83 6.45 -2.34
C ASN A 290 -0.36 6.80 -2.67
N PHE A 291 0.30 7.57 -1.79
CA PHE A 291 1.72 7.91 -1.86
C PHE A 291 2.56 6.83 -1.14
N TYR A 292 3.85 6.76 -1.44
CA TYR A 292 4.81 5.89 -0.76
C TYR A 292 5.90 6.71 -0.06
N ILE A 293 6.19 6.35 1.20
CA ILE A 293 7.19 7.05 2.02
C ILE A 293 8.49 6.24 2.05
N GLY A 294 9.43 6.58 1.19
CA GLY A 294 10.80 6.05 1.22
C GLY A 294 11.70 6.75 2.26
N ASN A 295 12.98 6.34 2.34
CA ASN A 295 13.92 6.88 3.33
C ASN A 295 14.13 8.39 3.21
N LYS A 296 14.36 8.91 2.01
CA LYS A 296 14.53 10.35 1.76
C LYS A 296 13.50 10.92 0.80
N THR A 297 12.72 10.08 0.15
CA THR A 297 11.80 10.47 -0.91
C THR A 297 10.37 10.06 -0.57
N VAL A 298 9.39 10.90 -0.89
CA VAL A 298 7.97 10.54 -0.91
C VAL A 298 7.52 10.52 -2.35
N LEU A 299 7.03 9.38 -2.82
CA LEU A 299 6.51 9.21 -4.17
C LEU A 299 5.01 9.48 -4.18
N VAL A 300 4.56 10.36 -5.07
CA VAL A 300 3.16 10.77 -5.17
C VAL A 300 2.63 10.42 -6.55
N SER A 301 1.53 9.68 -6.58
CA SER A 301 0.82 9.37 -7.82
C SER A 301 0.14 10.61 -8.38
N LEU A 302 0.43 10.96 -9.63
CA LEU A 302 -0.19 12.06 -10.38
C LEU A 302 -1.06 11.50 -11.52
N PHE A 303 -2.04 12.28 -11.95
CA PHE A 303 -3.06 11.81 -12.88
C PHE A 303 -3.37 12.78 -14.03
N ASP A 304 -2.49 13.76 -14.30
CA ASP A 304 -2.73 14.89 -15.22
C ASP A 304 -4.01 15.68 -14.85
N ASP A 305 -4.21 15.87 -13.54
CA ASP A 305 -5.35 16.54 -12.96
C ASP A 305 -4.98 17.96 -12.50
N PRO A 306 -5.88 18.94 -12.58
CA PRO A 306 -5.63 20.28 -12.05
C PRO A 306 -5.24 20.34 -10.58
N ASN A 307 -5.59 19.32 -9.78
CA ASN A 307 -5.23 19.21 -8.37
C ASN A 307 -3.83 18.65 -8.13
N ASP A 308 -3.13 18.13 -9.15
CA ASP A 308 -1.79 17.51 -8.98
C ASP A 308 -0.80 18.46 -8.28
N GLY A 309 -0.75 19.72 -8.71
CA GLY A 309 0.14 20.73 -8.10
C GLY A 309 -0.21 21.02 -6.65
N LYS A 310 -1.49 21.18 -6.32
CA LYS A 310 -1.98 21.40 -4.95
C LYS A 310 -1.68 20.20 -4.05
N ALA A 311 -1.84 18.99 -4.56
CA ALA A 311 -1.55 17.76 -3.82
C ALA A 311 -0.06 17.66 -3.48
N LEU A 312 0.82 17.93 -4.44
CA LEU A 312 2.27 17.95 -4.20
C LEU A 312 2.68 18.99 -3.14
N GLU A 313 2.10 20.19 -3.15
CA GLU A 313 2.36 21.22 -2.13
C GLU A 313 1.93 20.76 -0.74
N ILE A 314 0.74 20.16 -0.61
CA ILE A 314 0.23 19.65 0.67
C ILE A 314 1.15 18.54 1.19
N ILE A 315 1.49 17.55 0.37
CA ILE A 315 2.35 16.43 0.78
C ILE A 315 3.75 16.94 1.13
N LYS A 316 4.31 17.87 0.36
CA LYS A 316 5.60 18.49 0.66
C LYS A 316 5.62 19.21 2.02
N ALA A 317 4.53 19.89 2.36
CA ALA A 317 4.39 20.52 3.68
C ALA A 317 4.28 19.48 4.81
N CYS A 318 3.78 18.28 4.53
CA CYS A 318 3.68 17.18 5.50
C CYS A 318 5.04 16.50 5.79
N PHE A 319 5.97 16.53 4.85
CA PHE A 319 7.26 15.84 4.94
C PHE A 319 8.46 16.80 4.76
N PRO A 320 8.63 17.78 5.68
CA PRO A 320 9.72 18.75 5.58
C PRO A 320 11.08 18.06 5.80
N GLY A 321 11.81 17.76 4.83
CA GLY A 321 13.10 17.05 4.91
C GLY A 321 13.17 15.82 4.04
N LYS A 322 12.07 15.50 3.36
CA LYS A 322 12.07 14.51 2.29
C LYS A 322 11.87 15.20 0.93
N GLU A 323 12.45 14.64 -0.10
CA GLU A 323 12.14 15.00 -1.48
C GLU A 323 10.74 14.46 -1.83
N VAL A 324 9.89 15.27 -2.44
CA VAL A 324 8.57 14.83 -2.91
C VAL A 324 8.60 14.76 -4.43
N VAL A 325 8.46 13.56 -4.96
CA VAL A 325 8.52 13.26 -6.39
C VAL A 325 7.15 12.83 -6.89
N GLY A 326 6.57 13.60 -7.79
CA GLY A 326 5.33 13.24 -8.48
C GLY A 326 5.63 12.36 -9.69
N ILE A 327 4.92 11.25 -9.82
CA ILE A 327 5.04 10.31 -10.94
C ILE A 327 3.65 10.15 -11.58
N ASN A 328 3.57 10.29 -12.91
CA ASN A 328 2.31 10.12 -13.63
C ASN A 328 1.90 8.65 -13.66
N CYS A 329 0.81 8.32 -12.98
CA CYS A 329 0.31 6.96 -12.78
C CYS A 329 -0.96 6.64 -13.61
N ARG A 330 -1.34 7.49 -14.57
CA ARG A 330 -2.56 7.28 -15.38
C ARG A 330 -2.62 5.91 -16.04
N ASP A 331 -1.49 5.41 -16.55
CA ASP A 331 -1.46 4.10 -17.19
C ASP A 331 -1.46 2.94 -16.17
N LEU A 332 -0.89 3.15 -14.98
CA LEU A 332 -0.86 2.14 -13.92
C LEU A 332 -2.25 1.89 -13.33
N ILE A 333 -3.08 2.93 -13.21
CA ILE A 333 -4.44 2.82 -12.62
C ILE A 333 -5.37 1.91 -13.42
N TYR A 334 -5.11 1.67 -14.69
CA TYR A 334 -5.85 0.67 -15.48
C TYR A 334 -5.66 -0.75 -14.95
N GLY A 335 -4.61 -1.00 -14.19
CA GLY A 335 -4.43 -2.22 -13.41
C GLY A 335 -5.19 -2.25 -12.08
N GLY A 336 -5.77 -1.14 -11.62
CA GLY A 336 -6.60 -1.09 -10.42
C GLY A 336 -5.94 -0.46 -9.19
N GLY A 337 -4.73 0.09 -9.30
CA GLY A 337 -4.03 0.73 -8.18
C GLY A 337 -2.97 1.72 -8.62
N ALA A 338 -2.25 2.32 -7.65
CA ALA A 338 -1.21 3.30 -7.89
C ALA A 338 0.09 2.95 -7.11
N ILE A 339 0.95 3.93 -6.82
CA ILE A 339 2.31 3.70 -6.30
C ILE A 339 2.33 2.91 -5.00
N HIS A 340 1.47 3.24 -4.03
CA HIS A 340 1.46 2.52 -2.75
C HIS A 340 1.10 1.05 -2.93
N CYS A 341 0.13 0.74 -3.80
CA CYS A 341 -0.35 -0.62 -4.06
C CYS A 341 0.75 -1.54 -4.63
N ILE A 342 1.69 -1.00 -5.42
CA ILE A 342 2.78 -1.78 -6.01
C ILE A 342 4.05 -1.84 -5.16
N THR A 343 4.08 -1.16 -4.01
CA THR A 343 5.26 -1.06 -3.14
C THR A 343 5.05 -1.76 -1.80
N GLY A 344 6.10 -2.40 -1.27
CA GLY A 344 6.11 -2.97 0.07
C GLY A 344 7.40 -2.59 0.81
N GLN A 345 7.29 -1.90 1.96
CA GLN A 345 8.47 -1.54 2.74
C GLN A 345 9.00 -2.73 3.56
N GLU A 346 10.32 -2.89 3.58
CA GLU A 346 11.03 -3.72 4.55
C GLU A 346 11.74 -2.78 5.53
N PRO A 347 11.25 -2.62 6.77
CA PRO A 347 11.86 -1.72 7.73
C PRO A 347 13.23 -2.23 8.17
N LEU A 348 14.11 -1.32 8.58
CA LEU A 348 15.37 -1.64 9.21
C LEU A 348 15.11 -2.06 10.67
N ILE A 349 15.11 -3.37 10.92
CA ILE A 349 14.82 -3.99 12.23
C ILE A 349 16.07 -4.70 12.75
#